data_15ec705315db03dd92e48c486ea2a1af
#
_entry.id   15ec705315db03dd92e48c486ea2a1af
#
_cell.length_a   1.000
_cell.length_b   1.000
_cell.length_c   1.000
_cell.angle_alpha   90.00
_cell.angle_beta   90.00
_cell.angle_gamma   90.00
#
_symmetry.space_group_name_H-M   'P 1'
#
loop_
_entity.id
_entity.type
_entity.pdbx_description
1 polymer ?
#
loop_
_entity_poly.entity_id
_entity_poly.type
_entity_poly.pdbx_seq_one_letter_code
_entity_poly.pdbx_strand_id
1 'polypeptide(L)'
;MKLPHSSDRLEKLLSYYLKSATFAKLKGETQKKYEYNLDAVGNTVVDKRMLKNYVIADLKARHLNQAYEQWLRVGTRTANYRKASLSAAWKYGMRNDIMEHNPVTLIKTITDKQRRVKWSREQVKTFLSVGYSDMRWRSITLIVHMAYDWGQRVGDMRMLTWDRLDLTECRLDITQSKRGAEVHLPISPGLCRMLQQQKDDFGFQEYVAPRVKPRAGAYSPYDMDEISGHINAVLAEANLPSHLTAMDLRRTAVTEMMEAGVDLVGIMQVTGHKSMNSVKPYMVNTFSGASKALAARGNDDEHS
;
A
#
# COMPACT_ATOMS: atom_id res chain seq x y z
N MET A 1 -6.17 -30.08 -16.63
CA MET A 1 -7.10 -30.41 -15.50
C MET A 1 -8.53 -30.31 -16.01
N LYS A 2 -9.39 -31.29 -15.69
CA LYS A 2 -10.79 -31.30 -16.16
C LYS A 2 -11.55 -30.12 -15.51
N LEU A 3 -12.38 -29.42 -16.31
CA LEU A 3 -13.23 -28.33 -15.87
C LEU A 3 -14.12 -28.80 -14.68
N PRO A 4 -14.20 -28.06 -13.56
CA PRO A 4 -15.15 -28.36 -12.50
C PRO A 4 -16.59 -28.20 -12.97
N HIS A 5 -17.49 -28.92 -12.32
CA HIS A 5 -18.93 -28.81 -12.50
C HIS A 5 -19.57 -28.29 -11.19
N SER A 6 -20.77 -27.71 -11.24
CA SER A 6 -21.45 -27.22 -10.04
C SER A 6 -21.74 -28.31 -9.00
N SER A 7 -21.80 -29.58 -9.40
CA SER A 7 -21.87 -30.75 -8.52
C SER A 7 -20.56 -31.16 -7.85
N ASP A 8 -19.44 -30.56 -8.26
CA ASP A 8 -18.15 -30.82 -7.62
C ASP A 8 -18.03 -30.03 -6.30
N ARG A 9 -17.04 -30.42 -5.48
CA ARG A 9 -16.73 -29.73 -4.23
C ARG A 9 -16.01 -28.41 -4.50
N LEU A 10 -16.15 -27.46 -3.57
CA LEU A 10 -15.48 -26.15 -3.63
C LEU A 10 -13.96 -26.31 -3.80
N GLU A 11 -13.35 -27.29 -3.15
CA GLU A 11 -11.91 -27.59 -3.29
C GLU A 11 -11.46 -27.68 -4.75
N LYS A 12 -12.28 -28.32 -5.60
CA LYS A 12 -11.97 -28.48 -7.02
C LYS A 12 -11.98 -27.15 -7.77
N LEU A 13 -12.93 -26.24 -7.44
CA LEU A 13 -12.98 -24.91 -7.99
C LEU A 13 -11.75 -24.08 -7.56
N LEU A 14 -11.42 -24.10 -6.26
CA LEU A 14 -10.26 -23.37 -5.75
C LEU A 14 -8.97 -23.84 -6.40
N SER A 15 -8.76 -25.16 -6.47
CA SER A 15 -7.59 -25.76 -7.13
C SER A 15 -7.55 -25.44 -8.64
N TYR A 16 -8.69 -25.45 -9.32
CA TYR A 16 -8.78 -25.10 -10.73
C TYR A 16 -8.42 -23.63 -10.99
N TYR A 17 -8.91 -22.71 -10.12
CA TYR A 17 -8.55 -21.29 -10.18
C TYR A 17 -7.06 -21.06 -9.94
N LEU A 18 -6.48 -21.65 -8.89
CA LEU A 18 -5.06 -21.49 -8.53
C LEU A 18 -4.10 -21.99 -9.62
N LYS A 19 -4.53 -22.97 -10.43
CA LYS A 19 -3.74 -23.51 -11.56
C LYS A 19 -4.02 -22.80 -12.88
N SER A 20 -4.86 -21.78 -12.90
CA SER A 20 -5.27 -21.11 -14.13
C SER A 20 -4.25 -20.08 -14.63
N ALA A 21 -4.24 -19.84 -15.94
CA ALA A 21 -3.47 -18.76 -16.55
C ALA A 21 -3.90 -17.37 -16.02
N THR A 22 -5.16 -17.21 -15.62
CA THR A 22 -5.67 -15.99 -14.99
C THR A 22 -4.99 -15.73 -13.64
N PHE A 23 -4.80 -16.77 -12.84
CA PHE A 23 -4.10 -16.67 -11.56
C PHE A 23 -2.59 -16.46 -11.77
N ALA A 24 -1.96 -17.16 -12.71
CA ALA A 24 -0.54 -17.04 -13.02
C ALA A 24 -0.14 -15.62 -13.49
N LYS A 25 -1.08 -14.84 -14.07
CA LYS A 25 -0.85 -13.43 -14.46
C LYS A 25 -0.86 -12.45 -13.29
N LEU A 26 -1.25 -12.87 -12.08
CA LEU A 26 -1.20 -12.02 -10.91
C LEU A 26 0.26 -11.80 -10.47
N LYS A 27 0.54 -10.66 -9.84
CA LYS A 27 1.85 -10.42 -9.21
C LYS A 27 2.11 -11.44 -8.11
N GLY A 28 3.34 -11.93 -7.99
CA GLY A 28 3.73 -12.99 -7.06
C GLY A 28 3.23 -12.79 -5.63
N GLU A 29 3.35 -11.55 -5.09
CA GLU A 29 2.80 -11.22 -3.78
C GLU A 29 1.26 -11.37 -3.68
N THR A 30 0.55 -11.13 -4.77
CA THR A 30 -0.91 -11.33 -4.82
C THR A 30 -1.23 -12.82 -4.90
N GLN A 31 -0.44 -13.59 -5.64
CA GLN A 31 -0.58 -15.04 -5.71
C GLN A 31 -0.44 -15.66 -4.31
N LYS A 32 0.67 -15.40 -3.62
CA LYS A 32 0.93 -15.88 -2.25
C LYS A 32 -0.22 -15.54 -1.28
N LYS A 33 -0.72 -14.31 -1.34
CA LYS A 33 -1.84 -13.87 -0.50
C LYS A 33 -3.14 -14.59 -0.82
N TYR A 34 -3.41 -14.83 -2.09
CA TYR A 34 -4.62 -15.55 -2.51
C TYR A 34 -4.54 -17.03 -2.15
N GLU A 35 -3.41 -17.68 -2.37
CA GLU A 35 -3.16 -19.06 -1.95
C GLU A 35 -3.42 -19.23 -0.45
N TYR A 36 -2.77 -18.41 0.38
CA TYR A 36 -2.95 -18.42 1.83
C TYR A 36 -4.41 -18.21 2.24
N ASN A 37 -5.08 -17.20 1.65
CA ASN A 37 -6.47 -16.88 2.01
C ASN A 37 -7.45 -17.94 1.52
N LEU A 38 -7.25 -18.51 0.32
CA LEU A 38 -8.12 -19.56 -0.22
C LEU A 38 -7.96 -20.88 0.53
N ASP A 39 -6.75 -21.22 0.98
CA ASP A 39 -6.54 -22.34 1.89
C ASP A 39 -7.30 -22.14 3.21
N ALA A 40 -7.14 -20.98 3.84
CA ALA A 40 -7.86 -20.65 5.07
C ALA A 40 -9.39 -20.65 4.88
N VAL A 41 -9.89 -20.19 3.74
CA VAL A 41 -11.31 -20.27 3.37
C VAL A 41 -11.76 -21.73 3.26
N GLY A 42 -11.00 -22.55 2.52
CA GLY A 42 -11.32 -23.96 2.35
C GLY A 42 -11.40 -24.73 3.66
N ASN A 43 -10.53 -24.42 4.61
CA ASN A 43 -10.45 -25.05 5.92
C ASN A 43 -11.42 -24.46 6.97
N THR A 44 -12.17 -23.39 6.64
CA THR A 44 -13.19 -22.82 7.54
C THR A 44 -14.34 -23.82 7.73
N VAL A 45 -14.70 -24.11 8.99
CA VAL A 45 -15.78 -25.03 9.31
C VAL A 45 -17.10 -24.26 9.48
N VAL A 46 -18.11 -24.67 8.73
CA VAL A 46 -19.49 -24.16 8.81
C VAL A 46 -20.43 -25.36 8.87
N ASP A 47 -21.42 -25.35 9.76
CA ASP A 47 -22.35 -26.44 9.97
C ASP A 47 -21.64 -27.80 10.09
N LYS A 48 -20.57 -27.85 10.91
CA LYS A 48 -19.73 -29.05 11.17
C LYS A 48 -18.98 -29.59 9.92
N ARG A 49 -18.91 -28.85 8.82
CA ARG A 49 -18.23 -29.25 7.57
C ARG A 49 -17.26 -28.17 7.11
N MET A 50 -16.08 -28.54 6.65
CA MET A 50 -15.15 -27.58 6.01
C MET A 50 -15.75 -27.06 4.70
N LEU A 51 -15.60 -25.77 4.42
CA LEU A 51 -16.12 -25.16 3.17
C LEU A 51 -15.62 -25.87 1.92
N LYS A 52 -14.36 -26.30 1.88
CA LYS A 52 -13.79 -27.05 0.74
C LYS A 52 -14.57 -28.31 0.38
N ASN A 53 -15.28 -28.91 1.34
CA ASN A 53 -16.02 -30.14 1.18
C ASN A 53 -17.48 -29.94 0.75
N TYR A 54 -17.98 -28.70 0.74
CA TYR A 54 -19.31 -28.40 0.23
C TYR A 54 -19.36 -28.56 -1.29
N VAL A 55 -20.47 -29.11 -1.80
CA VAL A 55 -20.79 -29.03 -3.22
C VAL A 55 -21.04 -27.58 -3.59
N ILE A 56 -20.50 -27.14 -4.72
CA ILE A 56 -20.56 -25.74 -5.18
C ILE A 56 -22.02 -25.27 -5.24
N ALA A 57 -22.91 -26.05 -5.82
CA ALA A 57 -24.33 -25.73 -5.96
C ALA A 57 -25.06 -25.59 -4.60
N ASP A 58 -24.57 -26.23 -3.53
CA ASP A 58 -25.19 -26.20 -2.20
C ASP A 58 -24.66 -25.04 -1.35
N LEU A 59 -23.61 -24.36 -1.79
CA LEU A 59 -23.06 -23.21 -1.05
C LEU A 59 -23.94 -21.98 -1.22
N LYS A 60 -24.70 -21.70 -0.17
CA LYS A 60 -25.61 -20.55 -0.07
C LYS A 60 -24.94 -19.39 0.69
N ALA A 61 -25.46 -18.19 0.49
CA ALA A 61 -24.99 -16.98 1.18
C ALA A 61 -24.94 -17.14 2.72
N ARG A 62 -25.87 -17.89 3.33
CA ARG A 62 -25.87 -18.15 4.78
C ARG A 62 -24.58 -18.83 5.27
N HIS A 63 -24.08 -19.84 4.53
CA HIS A 63 -22.84 -20.54 4.92
C HIS A 63 -21.63 -19.61 4.84
N LEU A 64 -21.60 -18.75 3.81
CA LEU A 64 -20.52 -17.80 3.60
C LEU A 64 -20.57 -16.63 4.59
N ASN A 65 -21.77 -16.20 5.03
CA ASN A 65 -21.92 -15.22 6.10
C ASN A 65 -21.41 -15.79 7.44
N GLN A 66 -21.76 -17.03 7.79
CA GLN A 66 -21.23 -17.69 9.01
C GLN A 66 -19.69 -17.78 8.95
N ALA A 67 -19.12 -18.10 7.79
CA ALA A 67 -17.67 -18.11 7.60
C ALA A 67 -17.08 -16.70 7.77
N TYR A 68 -17.71 -15.70 7.19
CA TYR A 68 -17.26 -14.32 7.28
C TYR A 68 -17.25 -13.79 8.72
N GLU A 69 -18.25 -14.11 9.51
CA GLU A 69 -18.31 -13.79 10.95
C GLU A 69 -17.17 -14.45 11.74
N GLN A 70 -16.83 -15.70 11.41
CA GLN A 70 -15.66 -16.35 12.01
C GLN A 70 -14.36 -15.62 11.62
N TRP A 71 -14.23 -15.19 10.35
CA TRP A 71 -13.04 -14.46 9.90
C TRP A 71 -12.93 -13.09 10.55
N LEU A 72 -14.05 -12.42 10.85
CA LEU A 72 -14.07 -11.13 11.55
C LEU A 72 -13.48 -11.24 12.97
N ARG A 73 -13.60 -12.39 13.64
CA ARG A 73 -12.97 -12.64 14.96
C ARG A 73 -11.44 -12.64 14.87
N VAL A 74 -10.88 -12.97 13.70
CA VAL A 74 -9.43 -12.87 13.44
C VAL A 74 -9.03 -11.42 13.12
N GLY A 75 -9.91 -10.68 12.46
CA GLY A 75 -9.74 -9.26 12.12
C GLY A 75 -10.45 -8.89 10.83
N THR A 76 -10.97 -7.68 10.79
CA THR A 76 -11.74 -7.13 9.66
C THR A 76 -10.98 -7.21 8.33
N ARG A 77 -9.69 -6.87 8.36
CA ARG A 77 -8.83 -6.91 7.17
C ARG A 77 -8.67 -8.34 6.63
N THR A 78 -8.46 -9.31 7.53
CA THR A 78 -8.36 -10.73 7.17
C THR A 78 -9.66 -11.25 6.56
N ALA A 79 -10.80 -10.93 7.18
CA ALA A 79 -12.11 -11.31 6.66
C ALA A 79 -12.35 -10.78 5.24
N ASN A 80 -12.01 -9.51 5.02
CA ASN A 80 -12.17 -8.87 3.72
C ASN A 80 -11.24 -9.47 2.65
N TYR A 81 -10.00 -9.82 3.00
CA TYR A 81 -9.09 -10.49 2.07
C TYR A 81 -9.57 -11.90 1.72
N ARG A 82 -10.03 -12.70 2.68
CA ARG A 82 -10.60 -14.02 2.44
C ARG A 82 -11.82 -13.93 1.53
N LYS A 83 -12.75 -13.01 1.83
CA LYS A 83 -13.90 -12.73 0.97
C LYS A 83 -13.49 -12.35 -0.45
N ALA A 84 -12.53 -11.44 -0.61
CA ALA A 84 -12.08 -10.98 -1.91
C ALA A 84 -11.43 -12.12 -2.73
N SER A 85 -10.58 -12.93 -2.09
CA SER A 85 -9.93 -14.08 -2.73
C SER A 85 -10.96 -15.12 -3.18
N LEU A 86 -11.94 -15.45 -2.33
CA LEU A 86 -13.04 -16.37 -2.67
C LEU A 86 -13.89 -15.81 -3.81
N SER A 87 -14.22 -14.51 -3.78
CA SER A 87 -14.98 -13.86 -4.85
C SER A 87 -14.25 -13.90 -6.19
N ALA A 88 -12.92 -13.80 -6.19
CA ALA A 88 -12.12 -13.91 -7.41
C ALA A 88 -12.18 -15.33 -8.00
N ALA A 89 -12.03 -16.35 -7.15
CA ALA A 89 -12.17 -17.75 -7.58
C ALA A 89 -13.59 -18.04 -8.09
N TRP A 90 -14.61 -17.49 -7.43
CA TRP A 90 -16.01 -17.65 -7.85
C TRP A 90 -16.30 -16.99 -9.19
N LYS A 91 -15.84 -15.72 -9.37
CA LYS A 91 -15.95 -15.02 -10.66
C LYS A 91 -15.23 -15.75 -11.79
N TYR A 92 -14.12 -16.42 -11.48
CA TYR A 92 -13.44 -17.27 -12.45
C TYR A 92 -14.28 -18.48 -12.84
N GLY A 93 -14.94 -19.12 -11.86
CA GLY A 93 -15.89 -20.20 -12.11
C GLY A 93 -17.08 -19.77 -12.98
N MET A 94 -17.67 -18.59 -12.70
CA MET A 94 -18.75 -18.05 -13.51
C MET A 94 -18.33 -17.81 -14.97
N ARG A 95 -17.13 -17.29 -15.21
CA ARG A 95 -16.60 -17.07 -16.57
C ARG A 95 -16.32 -18.37 -17.33
N ASN A 96 -16.31 -19.51 -16.66
CA ASN A 96 -16.15 -20.84 -17.24
C ASN A 96 -17.45 -21.66 -17.12
N ASP A 97 -18.60 -21.01 -16.94
CA ASP A 97 -19.94 -21.60 -16.90
C ASP A 97 -20.12 -22.72 -15.85
N ILE A 98 -19.31 -22.70 -14.76
CA ILE A 98 -19.39 -23.65 -13.66
C ILE A 98 -20.58 -23.34 -12.76
N MET A 99 -20.93 -22.06 -12.61
CA MET A 99 -22.07 -21.54 -11.85
C MET A 99 -22.54 -20.19 -12.42
N GLU A 100 -23.83 -19.90 -12.23
CA GLU A 100 -24.46 -18.67 -12.72
C GLU A 100 -24.35 -17.48 -11.75
N HIS A 101 -24.34 -17.75 -10.45
CA HIS A 101 -24.41 -16.72 -9.42
C HIS A 101 -23.23 -16.77 -8.47
N ASN A 102 -22.86 -15.60 -7.94
CA ASN A 102 -21.80 -15.48 -6.92
C ASN A 102 -22.41 -15.14 -5.55
N PRO A 103 -22.61 -16.13 -4.66
CA PRO A 103 -23.18 -15.90 -3.33
C PRO A 103 -22.25 -15.06 -2.43
N VAL A 104 -20.96 -14.94 -2.76
CA VAL A 104 -19.99 -14.12 -2.00
C VAL A 104 -20.34 -12.63 -2.10
N THR A 105 -21.02 -12.20 -3.17
CA THR A 105 -21.43 -10.80 -3.35
C THR A 105 -22.49 -10.36 -2.35
N LEU A 106 -23.26 -11.31 -1.82
CA LEU A 106 -24.31 -11.05 -0.83
C LEU A 106 -23.75 -10.82 0.59
N ILE A 107 -22.48 -11.09 0.83
CA ILE A 107 -21.83 -10.81 2.11
C ILE A 107 -21.64 -9.30 2.25
N LYS A 108 -22.24 -8.68 3.25
CA LYS A 108 -21.97 -7.27 3.57
C LYS A 108 -20.57 -7.10 4.14
N THR A 109 -19.73 -6.36 3.43
CA THR A 109 -18.36 -6.08 3.88
C THR A 109 -18.38 -5.10 5.05
N ILE A 110 -17.69 -5.44 6.14
CA ILE A 110 -17.42 -4.53 7.25
C ILE A 110 -16.09 -3.84 6.98
N THR A 111 -16.03 -2.53 7.16
CA THR A 111 -14.80 -1.75 6.99
C THR A 111 -14.48 -1.00 8.26
N ASP A 112 -13.23 -1.07 8.68
CA ASP A 112 -12.75 -0.24 9.79
C ASP A 112 -12.72 1.22 9.40
N LYS A 113 -12.81 2.11 10.39
CA LYS A 113 -12.58 3.54 10.17
C LYS A 113 -11.20 3.73 9.55
N GLN A 114 -11.15 4.53 8.50
CA GLN A 114 -9.90 4.83 7.84
C GLN A 114 -8.95 5.55 8.81
N ARG A 115 -7.74 5.02 8.95
CA ARG A 115 -6.68 5.69 9.69
C ARG A 115 -6.36 7.05 9.04
N ARG A 116 -6.42 8.14 9.83
CA ARG A 116 -6.21 9.53 9.37
C ARG A 116 -5.04 10.20 10.09
N VAL A 117 -3.96 9.46 10.29
CA VAL A 117 -2.74 10.00 10.92
C VAL A 117 -1.91 10.72 9.86
N LYS A 118 -1.38 11.89 10.22
CA LYS A 118 -0.34 12.61 9.49
C LYS A 118 0.81 12.92 10.44
N TRP A 119 2.02 12.97 9.92
CA TRP A 119 3.17 13.48 10.65
C TRP A 119 3.11 15.02 10.67
N SER A 120 3.56 15.63 11.76
CA SER A 120 3.88 17.07 11.73
C SER A 120 5.25 17.29 11.10
N ARG A 121 5.50 18.49 10.60
CA ARG A 121 6.82 18.85 10.05
C ARG A 121 7.93 18.71 11.08
N GLU A 122 7.65 19.03 12.34
CA GLU A 122 8.60 18.88 13.44
C GLU A 122 8.90 17.40 13.71
N GLN A 123 7.89 16.53 13.67
CA GLN A 123 8.09 15.07 13.80
C GLN A 123 8.96 14.51 12.68
N VAL A 124 8.73 14.93 11.42
CA VAL A 124 9.59 14.54 10.30
C VAL A 124 11.02 15.02 10.52
N LYS A 125 11.21 16.29 10.87
CA LYS A 125 12.52 16.90 11.13
C LYS A 125 13.30 16.18 12.23
N THR A 126 12.63 15.90 13.36
CA THR A 126 13.21 15.15 14.48
C THR A 126 13.60 13.74 14.08
N PHE A 127 12.70 13.04 13.37
CA PHE A 127 13.00 11.69 12.86
C PHE A 127 14.23 11.68 11.95
N LEU A 128 14.30 12.61 10.98
CA LEU A 128 15.42 12.71 10.04
C LEU A 128 16.73 13.04 10.77
N SER A 129 16.69 13.97 11.73
CA SER A 129 17.87 14.36 12.52
C SER A 129 18.44 13.16 13.30
N VAL A 130 17.60 12.44 14.03
CA VAL A 130 18.01 11.25 14.80
C VAL A 130 18.44 10.12 13.87
N GLY A 131 17.68 9.85 12.82
CA GLY A 131 17.97 8.74 11.92
C GLY A 131 19.25 8.92 11.11
N TYR A 132 19.59 10.15 10.71
CA TYR A 132 20.85 10.42 10.02
C TYR A 132 22.06 10.51 10.94
N SER A 133 21.89 10.65 12.24
CA SER A 133 23.01 10.65 13.20
C SER A 133 23.63 9.28 13.41
N ASP A 134 22.95 8.22 13.00
CA ASP A 134 23.42 6.85 13.16
C ASP A 134 23.45 6.10 11.81
N MET A 135 24.63 5.58 11.45
CA MET A 135 24.84 4.84 10.20
C MET A 135 23.92 3.61 10.07
N ARG A 136 23.52 3.00 11.19
CA ARG A 136 22.59 1.85 11.20
C ARG A 136 21.24 2.18 10.58
N TRP A 137 20.77 3.42 10.70
CA TRP A 137 19.46 3.88 10.25
C TRP A 137 19.51 4.73 9.00
N ARG A 138 20.70 5.05 8.50
CA ARG A 138 20.90 6.00 7.39
C ARG A 138 20.05 5.67 6.16
N SER A 139 20.13 4.43 5.65
CA SER A 139 19.34 4.02 4.48
C SER A 139 17.83 4.02 4.75
N ILE A 140 17.41 3.62 5.96
CA ILE A 140 16.00 3.67 6.36
C ILE A 140 15.52 5.12 6.44
N THR A 141 16.33 6.00 7.01
CA THR A 141 16.01 7.43 7.11
C THR A 141 15.94 8.07 5.73
N LEU A 142 16.82 7.68 4.82
CA LEU A 142 16.77 8.14 3.43
C LEU A 142 15.50 7.68 2.72
N ILE A 143 15.05 6.43 2.93
CA ILE A 143 13.78 5.94 2.40
C ILE A 143 12.60 6.78 2.92
N VAL A 144 12.60 7.11 4.23
CA VAL A 144 11.56 7.96 4.83
C VAL A 144 11.61 9.38 4.27
N HIS A 145 12.80 9.96 4.13
CA HIS A 145 13.01 11.29 3.57
C HIS A 145 12.50 11.38 2.12
N MET A 146 12.90 10.44 1.26
CA MET A 146 12.40 10.34 -0.11
C MET A 146 10.87 10.17 -0.18
N ALA A 147 10.32 9.30 0.68
CA ALA A 147 8.87 9.06 0.74
C ALA A 147 8.08 10.31 1.17
N TYR A 148 8.64 11.12 2.06
CA TYR A 148 8.05 12.37 2.52
C TYR A 148 8.17 13.48 1.47
N ASP A 149 9.38 13.80 1.03
CA ASP A 149 9.64 14.91 0.09
C ASP A 149 8.87 14.74 -1.23
N TRP A 150 8.88 13.53 -1.76
CA TRP A 150 8.24 13.23 -3.04
C TRP A 150 6.81 12.70 -2.92
N GLY A 151 6.30 12.53 -1.70
CA GLY A 151 4.97 11.95 -1.49
C GLY A 151 4.84 10.53 -2.08
N GLN A 152 5.94 9.79 -2.23
CA GLN A 152 5.96 8.47 -2.86
C GLN A 152 5.69 7.34 -1.86
N ARG A 153 5.42 6.14 -2.36
CA ARG A 153 5.24 4.96 -1.50
C ARG A 153 6.59 4.49 -1.01
N VAL A 154 6.69 4.17 0.27
CA VAL A 154 7.90 3.58 0.87
C VAL A 154 8.36 2.34 0.12
N GLY A 155 7.42 1.52 -0.37
CA GLY A 155 7.74 0.34 -1.18
C GLY A 155 8.41 0.66 -2.52
N ASP A 156 8.13 1.82 -3.12
CA ASP A 156 8.80 2.27 -4.34
C ASP A 156 10.17 2.87 -3.99
N MET A 157 10.27 3.64 -2.91
CA MET A 157 11.52 4.29 -2.48
C MET A 157 12.59 3.27 -2.02
N ARG A 158 12.20 2.21 -1.34
CA ARG A 158 13.15 1.15 -0.94
C ARG A 158 13.77 0.40 -2.13
N MET A 159 13.07 0.38 -3.26
CA MET A 159 13.51 -0.29 -4.50
C MET A 159 14.14 0.67 -5.50
N LEU A 160 14.32 1.94 -5.10
CA LEU A 160 14.88 2.95 -5.99
C LEU A 160 16.35 2.62 -6.33
N THR A 161 16.69 2.74 -7.59
CA THR A 161 18.02 2.48 -8.14
C THR A 161 18.67 3.79 -8.65
N TRP A 162 19.99 3.83 -8.70
CA TRP A 162 20.74 5.04 -9.05
C TRP A 162 20.46 5.53 -10.47
N ASP A 163 20.14 4.66 -11.41
CA ASP A 163 19.79 5.00 -12.79
C ASP A 163 18.51 5.84 -12.93
N ARG A 164 17.72 5.95 -11.85
CA ARG A 164 16.50 6.76 -11.78
C ARG A 164 16.74 8.18 -11.29
N LEU A 165 17.96 8.50 -10.88
CA LEU A 165 18.32 9.78 -10.30
C LEU A 165 19.35 10.49 -11.19
N ASP A 166 19.02 11.70 -11.58
CA ASP A 166 20.00 12.66 -12.10
C ASP A 166 20.33 13.66 -10.99
N LEU A 167 21.46 13.44 -10.31
CA LEU A 167 21.90 14.31 -9.22
C LEU A 167 22.51 15.62 -9.71
N THR A 168 22.88 15.72 -10.98
CA THR A 168 23.38 16.97 -11.60
C THR A 168 22.22 17.91 -11.86
N GLU A 169 21.16 17.40 -12.48
CA GLU A 169 19.93 18.15 -12.77
C GLU A 169 18.95 18.14 -11.60
N CYS A 170 19.30 17.50 -10.48
CA CYS A 170 18.44 17.33 -9.30
C CYS A 170 17.04 16.80 -9.67
N ARG A 171 16.98 15.70 -10.44
CA ARG A 171 15.76 15.10 -10.96
C ARG A 171 15.62 13.62 -10.62
N LEU A 172 14.39 13.20 -10.34
CA LEU A 172 13.96 11.82 -10.19
C LEU A 172 13.00 11.44 -11.32
N ASP A 173 13.25 10.31 -11.97
CA ASP A 173 12.39 9.73 -13.02
C ASP A 173 12.04 8.29 -12.65
N ILE A 174 10.81 8.02 -12.24
CA ILE A 174 10.37 6.67 -11.83
C ILE A 174 9.06 6.24 -12.46
N THR A 175 8.92 4.93 -12.64
CA THR A 175 7.64 4.26 -12.90
C THR A 175 7.21 3.53 -11.63
N GLN A 176 6.09 3.95 -11.04
CA GLN A 176 5.58 3.37 -9.80
C GLN A 176 5.18 1.89 -9.94
N SER A 177 5.61 1.02 -9.01
CA SER A 177 5.44 -0.43 -9.07
C SER A 177 3.98 -0.89 -9.06
N LYS A 178 3.09 -0.17 -8.35
CA LYS A 178 1.70 -0.61 -8.12
C LYS A 178 0.76 -0.33 -9.30
N ARG A 179 0.92 0.80 -9.99
CA ARG A 179 -0.01 1.26 -11.04
C ARG A 179 0.66 1.65 -12.35
N GLY A 180 1.98 1.52 -12.45
CA GLY A 180 2.73 1.91 -13.64
C GLY A 180 2.54 3.39 -14.01
N ALA A 181 2.46 4.28 -13.00
CA ALA A 181 2.44 5.72 -13.25
C ALA A 181 3.89 6.19 -13.36
N GLU A 182 4.18 6.93 -14.42
CA GLU A 182 5.45 7.65 -14.60
C GLU A 182 5.37 8.96 -13.82
N VAL A 183 6.44 9.30 -13.12
CA VAL A 183 6.53 10.48 -12.27
C VAL A 183 7.92 11.07 -12.43
N HIS A 184 7.97 12.38 -12.71
CA HIS A 184 9.17 13.18 -12.88
C HIS A 184 9.18 14.25 -11.81
N LEU A 185 10.11 14.19 -10.87
CA LEU A 185 10.10 15.06 -9.69
C LEU A 185 11.44 15.79 -9.52
N PRO A 186 11.40 17.05 -9.09
CA PRO A 186 12.59 17.74 -8.63
C PRO A 186 13.07 17.13 -7.30
N ILE A 187 14.37 17.20 -7.08
CA ILE A 187 14.98 16.82 -5.81
C ILE A 187 15.24 18.10 -5.01
N SER A 188 14.73 18.17 -3.79
CA SER A 188 14.99 19.31 -2.92
C SER A 188 16.48 19.44 -2.59
N PRO A 189 17.04 20.65 -2.37
CA PRO A 189 18.45 20.81 -2.06
C PRO A 189 18.90 20.03 -0.82
N GLY A 190 18.03 19.87 0.17
CA GLY A 190 18.29 19.08 1.37
C GLY A 190 18.45 17.60 1.04
N LEU A 191 17.49 17.04 0.32
CA LEU A 191 17.52 15.64 -0.09
C LEU A 191 18.65 15.37 -1.09
N CYS A 192 18.95 16.31 -2.01
CA CYS A 192 20.04 16.18 -3.00
C CYS A 192 21.41 15.99 -2.30
N ARG A 193 21.70 16.77 -1.26
CA ARG A 193 22.92 16.60 -0.45
C ARG A 193 23.00 15.22 0.20
N MET A 194 21.89 14.73 0.77
CA MET A 194 21.86 13.41 1.40
C MET A 194 22.02 12.29 0.38
N LEU A 195 21.46 12.43 -0.81
CA LEU A 195 21.61 11.48 -1.91
C LEU A 195 23.03 11.47 -2.44
N GLN A 196 23.68 12.65 -2.57
CA GLN A 196 25.09 12.72 -2.98
C GLN A 196 25.98 12.00 -1.98
N GLN A 197 25.85 12.29 -0.68
CA GLN A 197 26.61 11.61 0.36
C GLN A 197 26.34 10.09 0.37
N GLN A 198 25.10 9.68 0.14
CA GLN A 198 24.74 8.27 0.03
C GLN A 198 25.37 7.61 -1.21
N LYS A 199 25.48 8.35 -2.31
CA LYS A 199 26.14 7.86 -3.55
C LYS A 199 27.64 7.69 -3.37
N ASP A 200 28.29 8.57 -2.63
CA ASP A 200 29.71 8.47 -2.32
C ASP A 200 30.01 7.17 -1.51
N ASP A 201 29.11 6.81 -0.60
CA ASP A 201 29.29 5.61 0.25
C ASP A 201 28.76 4.30 -0.37
N PHE A 202 27.67 4.38 -1.17
CA PHE A 202 26.95 3.20 -1.68
C PHE A 202 26.71 3.21 -3.19
N GLY A 203 27.33 4.13 -3.95
CA GLY A 203 27.15 4.23 -5.39
C GLY A 203 27.76 3.06 -6.20
N PHE A 204 28.55 2.21 -5.56
CA PHE A 204 29.17 1.03 -6.18
C PHE A 204 28.18 -0.15 -6.37
N GLN A 205 26.97 -0.04 -5.85
CA GLN A 205 25.90 -1.04 -5.98
C GLN A 205 24.61 -0.39 -6.53
N GLU A 206 23.61 -1.18 -6.87
CA GLU A 206 22.45 -0.77 -7.66
C GLU A 206 21.48 0.17 -6.92
N TYR A 207 21.22 -0.11 -5.62
CA TYR A 207 20.12 0.53 -4.88
C TYR A 207 20.54 1.83 -4.18
N VAL A 208 19.65 2.83 -4.17
CA VAL A 208 19.90 4.12 -3.50
C VAL A 208 19.97 3.96 -1.98
N ALA A 209 19.11 3.12 -1.42
CA ALA A 209 19.04 2.90 0.03
C ALA A 209 19.08 1.40 0.38
N PRO A 210 20.23 0.73 0.16
CA PRO A 210 20.39 -0.69 0.46
C PRO A 210 20.48 -0.94 1.96
N ARG A 211 20.43 -2.21 2.35
CA ARG A 211 20.89 -2.61 3.71
C ARG A 211 22.30 -2.11 3.93
N VAL A 212 22.53 -1.54 5.12
CA VAL A 212 23.87 -1.04 5.51
C VAL A 212 24.89 -2.19 5.59
N LYS A 213 24.43 -3.38 5.92
CA LYS A 213 25.25 -4.60 5.91
C LYS A 213 24.79 -5.54 4.79
N PRO A 214 25.68 -6.02 3.92
CA PRO A 214 25.33 -6.98 2.90
C PRO A 214 24.86 -8.31 3.50
N ARG A 215 23.97 -9.00 2.80
CA ARG A 215 23.57 -10.38 3.09
C ARG A 215 24.18 -11.30 2.02
N ALA A 216 24.81 -12.38 2.43
CA ALA A 216 25.49 -13.32 1.53
C ALA A 216 26.41 -12.61 0.50
N GLY A 217 27.10 -11.56 0.95
CA GLY A 217 28.03 -10.80 0.11
C GLY A 217 27.39 -9.79 -0.85
N ALA A 218 26.06 -9.67 -0.88
CA ALA A 218 25.35 -8.75 -1.77
C ALA A 218 24.55 -7.69 -1.00
N TYR A 219 24.59 -6.47 -1.52
CA TYR A 219 23.70 -5.40 -1.06
C TYR A 219 22.30 -5.61 -1.68
N SER A 220 21.27 -5.46 -0.87
CA SER A 220 19.88 -5.66 -1.27
C SER A 220 18.95 -4.70 -0.54
N PRO A 221 17.75 -4.41 -1.08
CA PRO A 221 16.76 -3.61 -0.40
C PRO A 221 16.30 -4.27 0.91
N TYR A 222 15.85 -3.44 1.86
CA TYR A 222 15.16 -3.92 3.05
C TYR A 222 13.80 -4.54 2.71
N ASP A 223 13.37 -5.56 3.45
CA ASP A 223 11.99 -6.01 3.41
C ASP A 223 11.06 -5.02 4.15
N MET A 224 9.76 -5.03 3.80
CA MET A 224 8.81 -4.05 4.39
C MET A 224 8.66 -4.21 5.91
N ASP A 225 8.76 -5.43 6.41
CA ASP A 225 8.69 -5.70 7.85
C ASP A 225 9.94 -5.19 8.57
N GLU A 226 11.11 -5.35 7.98
CA GLU A 226 12.37 -4.79 8.50
C GLU A 226 12.33 -3.26 8.53
N ILE A 227 11.84 -2.62 7.46
CA ILE A 227 11.66 -1.15 7.41
C ILE A 227 10.78 -0.69 8.58
N SER A 228 9.66 -1.38 8.82
CA SER A 228 8.76 -1.05 9.92
C SER A 228 9.43 -1.17 11.28
N GLY A 229 10.22 -2.23 11.49
CA GLY A 229 11.00 -2.43 12.71
C GLY A 229 12.03 -1.33 12.95
N HIS A 230 12.81 -0.97 11.92
CA HIS A 230 13.79 0.10 12.02
C HIS A 230 13.14 1.48 12.23
N ILE A 231 12.05 1.77 11.56
CA ILE A 231 11.31 3.03 11.78
C ILE A 231 10.84 3.13 13.22
N ASN A 232 10.30 2.04 13.79
CA ASN A 232 9.89 2.03 15.20
C ASN A 232 11.07 2.26 16.15
N ALA A 233 12.26 1.73 15.83
CA ALA A 233 13.46 1.97 16.62
C ALA A 233 13.89 3.46 16.56
N VAL A 234 13.88 4.08 15.38
CA VAL A 234 14.18 5.52 15.24
C VAL A 234 13.12 6.39 15.93
N LEU A 235 11.83 6.02 15.84
CA LEU A 235 10.76 6.74 16.55
C LEU A 235 10.96 6.71 18.07
N ALA A 236 11.37 5.55 18.61
CA ALA A 236 11.63 5.40 20.05
C ALA A 236 12.84 6.25 20.48
N GLU A 237 13.95 6.21 19.73
CA GLU A 237 15.14 7.03 20.00
C GLU A 237 14.86 8.51 19.90
N ALA A 238 14.02 8.90 18.94
CA ALA A 238 13.58 10.30 18.75
C ALA A 238 12.51 10.75 19.74
N ASN A 239 12.05 9.92 20.66
CA ASN A 239 10.92 10.17 21.55
C ASN A 239 9.64 10.61 20.79
N LEU A 240 9.42 10.04 19.62
CA LEU A 240 8.26 10.30 18.78
C LEU A 240 7.14 9.28 19.02
N PRO A 241 5.87 9.62 18.75
CA PRO A 241 4.75 8.74 18.98
C PRO A 241 4.87 7.42 18.18
N SER A 242 4.75 6.28 18.86
CA SER A 242 4.88 4.94 18.26
C SER A 242 3.78 4.59 17.25
N HIS A 243 2.68 5.35 17.22
CA HIS A 243 1.62 5.14 16.25
C HIS A 243 1.93 5.70 14.86
N LEU A 244 2.99 6.48 14.68
CA LEU A 244 3.40 7.01 13.37
C LEU A 244 3.95 5.87 12.51
N THR A 245 3.61 5.87 11.23
CA THR A 245 4.08 4.85 10.28
C THR A 245 4.57 5.49 8.99
N ALA A 246 5.47 4.80 8.29
CA ALA A 246 5.94 5.25 6.98
C ALA A 246 4.82 5.38 5.93
N MET A 247 3.73 4.61 6.08
CA MET A 247 2.57 4.72 5.18
C MET A 247 1.83 6.05 5.32
N ASP A 248 1.96 6.71 6.48
CA ASP A 248 1.32 8.01 6.73
C ASP A 248 2.04 9.16 6.01
N LEU A 249 3.34 8.99 5.63
CA LEU A 249 4.15 10.03 4.98
C LEU A 249 3.55 10.53 3.66
N ARG A 250 3.08 9.62 2.82
CA ARG A 250 2.42 10.01 1.56
C ARG A 250 1.12 10.78 1.82
N ARG A 251 0.37 10.44 2.88
CA ARG A 251 -0.79 11.21 3.33
C ARG A 251 -0.36 12.59 3.82
N THR A 252 0.70 12.65 4.60
CA THR A 252 1.28 13.90 5.10
C THR A 252 1.61 14.82 3.93
N ALA A 253 2.39 14.36 2.95
CA ALA A 253 2.77 15.15 1.78
C ALA A 253 1.55 15.64 0.98
N VAL A 254 0.56 14.78 0.72
CA VAL A 254 -0.67 15.18 0.02
C VAL A 254 -1.44 16.23 0.82
N THR A 255 -1.57 16.06 2.14
CA THR A 255 -2.29 17.02 2.99
C THR A 255 -1.57 18.37 3.02
N GLU A 256 -0.23 18.37 3.12
CA GLU A 256 0.57 19.60 3.09
C GLU A 256 0.46 20.34 1.75
N MET A 257 0.46 19.61 0.62
CA MET A 257 0.22 20.21 -0.70
C MET A 257 -1.17 20.85 -0.79
N MET A 258 -2.20 20.19 -0.25
CA MET A 258 -3.56 20.75 -0.20
C MET A 258 -3.62 22.01 0.70
N GLU A 259 -3.00 21.96 1.88
CA GLU A 259 -2.91 23.10 2.80
C GLU A 259 -2.14 24.27 2.18
N ALA A 260 -1.16 23.99 1.31
CA ALA A 260 -0.44 24.99 0.54
C ALA A 260 -1.26 25.59 -0.64
N GLY A 261 -2.41 24.98 -0.98
CA GLY A 261 -3.27 25.45 -2.06
C GLY A 261 -2.92 24.86 -3.43
N VAL A 262 -2.10 23.79 -3.48
CA VAL A 262 -1.80 23.09 -4.73
C VAL A 262 -3.08 22.45 -5.24
N ASP A 263 -3.35 22.60 -6.53
CA ASP A 263 -4.52 22.02 -7.18
C ASP A 263 -4.43 20.48 -7.25
N LEU A 264 -5.56 19.87 -7.54
CA LEU A 264 -5.67 18.41 -7.54
C LEU A 264 -4.83 17.78 -8.66
N VAL A 265 -4.65 18.46 -9.78
CA VAL A 265 -3.84 18.00 -10.91
C VAL A 265 -2.37 17.99 -10.53
N GLY A 266 -1.87 19.06 -9.93
CA GLY A 266 -0.49 19.15 -9.42
C GLY A 266 -0.20 18.06 -8.38
N ILE A 267 -1.13 17.82 -7.44
CA ILE A 267 -1.00 16.72 -6.46
C ILE A 267 -0.95 15.36 -7.16
N MET A 268 -1.76 15.15 -8.20
CA MET A 268 -1.76 13.91 -8.97
C MET A 268 -0.45 13.72 -9.75
N GLN A 269 0.12 14.78 -10.32
CA GLN A 269 1.42 14.75 -10.99
C GLN A 269 2.53 14.34 -10.03
N VAL A 270 2.61 14.94 -8.85
CA VAL A 270 3.61 14.59 -7.84
C VAL A 270 3.42 13.15 -7.36
N THR A 271 2.20 12.77 -7.05
CA THR A 271 1.94 11.49 -6.39
C THR A 271 1.72 10.31 -7.35
N GLY A 272 1.54 10.55 -8.66
CA GLY A 272 1.23 9.52 -9.64
C GLY A 272 -0.15 8.88 -9.45
N HIS A 273 -1.14 9.62 -8.92
CA HIS A 273 -2.51 9.13 -8.85
C HIS A 273 -3.20 9.22 -10.22
N LYS A 274 -3.67 8.09 -10.76
CA LYS A 274 -4.34 8.01 -12.07
C LYS A 274 -5.82 8.46 -12.07
N SER A 275 -6.41 8.72 -10.90
CA SER A 275 -7.80 9.20 -10.78
C SER A 275 -8.00 10.03 -9.53
N MET A 276 -8.89 11.00 -9.60
CA MET A 276 -9.32 11.85 -8.47
C MET A 276 -9.86 11.01 -7.30
N ASN A 277 -10.57 9.92 -7.59
CA ASN A 277 -11.07 9.00 -6.56
C ASN A 277 -9.95 8.39 -5.71
N SER A 278 -8.74 8.28 -6.26
CA SER A 278 -7.58 7.78 -5.54
C SER A 278 -6.99 8.82 -4.57
N VAL A 279 -7.28 10.10 -4.77
CA VAL A 279 -6.84 11.21 -3.90
C VAL A 279 -7.87 11.50 -2.81
N LYS A 280 -9.16 11.23 -3.04
CA LYS A 280 -10.25 11.44 -2.05
C LYS A 280 -9.93 10.96 -0.62
N PRO A 281 -9.29 9.79 -0.40
CA PRO A 281 -8.95 9.34 0.95
C PRO A 281 -7.99 10.25 1.71
N TYR A 282 -7.27 11.12 1.02
CA TYR A 282 -6.32 12.08 1.58
C TYR A 282 -6.92 13.48 1.73
N MET A 283 -8.08 13.75 1.11
CA MET A 283 -8.77 15.03 1.25
C MET A 283 -9.33 15.14 2.66
N VAL A 284 -8.80 16.08 3.41
CA VAL A 284 -9.28 16.43 4.74
C VAL A 284 -9.82 17.86 4.66
N ASN A 285 -11.05 18.07 5.13
CA ASN A 285 -11.58 19.41 5.26
C ASN A 285 -10.78 20.12 6.36
N THR A 286 -10.03 21.16 6.00
CA THR A 286 -9.27 21.97 6.93
C THR A 286 -9.86 23.37 6.98
N PHE A 287 -9.81 24.00 8.15
CA PHE A 287 -10.21 25.41 8.31
C PHE A 287 -9.39 26.31 7.37
N SER A 288 -8.08 26.10 7.29
CA SER A 288 -7.18 26.84 6.39
C SER A 288 -7.58 26.71 4.92
N GLY A 289 -7.94 25.50 4.46
CA GLY A 289 -8.42 25.29 3.09
C GLY A 289 -9.73 26.02 2.80
N ALA A 290 -10.68 25.96 3.73
CA ALA A 290 -11.94 26.68 3.62
C ALA A 290 -11.72 28.20 3.61
N SER A 291 -10.88 28.73 4.51
CA SER A 291 -10.56 30.17 4.57
C SER A 291 -9.92 30.66 3.27
N LYS A 292 -8.94 29.94 2.72
CA LYS A 292 -8.33 30.28 1.43
C LYS A 292 -9.33 30.28 0.28
N ALA A 293 -10.23 29.29 0.25
CA ALA A 293 -11.23 29.20 -0.79
C ALA A 293 -12.24 30.36 -0.70
N LEU A 294 -12.62 30.78 0.50
CA LEU A 294 -13.51 31.92 0.72
C LEU A 294 -12.82 33.24 0.38
N ALA A 295 -11.55 33.43 0.77
CA ALA A 295 -10.77 34.61 0.39
C ALA A 295 -10.60 34.71 -1.13
N ALA A 296 -10.27 33.61 -1.81
CA ALA A 296 -10.15 33.58 -3.28
C ALA A 296 -11.47 33.87 -4.02
N ARG A 297 -12.62 33.70 -3.34
CA ARG A 297 -13.94 34.05 -3.90
C ARG A 297 -14.23 35.54 -3.86
N GLY A 298 -13.38 36.35 -3.22
CA GLY A 298 -13.59 37.80 -3.12
C GLY A 298 -14.62 38.19 -2.05
N ASN A 299 -14.76 37.42 -0.99
CA ASN A 299 -15.59 37.78 0.17
C ASN A 299 -14.83 38.72 1.14
N ASP A 300 -13.89 39.49 0.62
CA ASP A 300 -13.24 40.53 1.37
C ASP A 300 -14.07 41.82 1.29
N ASP A 301 -14.82 42.07 2.36
CA ASP A 301 -15.22 43.40 2.88
C ASP A 301 -15.79 44.48 1.93
N GLU A 302 -16.72 44.15 1.02
CA GLU A 302 -17.54 45.19 0.37
C GLU A 302 -18.93 45.37 1.00
N HIS A 303 -19.11 44.99 2.26
CA HIS A 303 -20.35 45.25 3.00
C HIS A 303 -20.02 45.84 4.38
N SER A 304 -19.37 47.04 4.37
CA SER A 304 -19.30 47.93 5.52
C SER A 304 -19.89 49.27 5.16
#